data_81e392785ea1b53f1d5347da382ca064
#
_entry.id   81e392785ea1b53f1d5347da382ca064
#
_cell.length_a   1.000
_cell.length_b   1.000
_cell.length_c   1.000
_cell.angle_alpha   90.00
_cell.angle_beta   90.00
_cell.angle_gamma   90.00
#
_symmetry.space_group_name_H-M   'P 1'
#
loop_
_entity.id
_entity.type
_entity.pdbx_description
1 polymer ?
#
loop_
_entity_poly.entity_id
_entity_poly.type
_entity_poly.pdbx_seq_one_letter_code
_entity_poly.pdbx_strand_id
1 'polypeptide(L)'
;SAASDVYKRQMDYKAEGIKPYDEETDKTTQVREMFDSIAPAYDTMNRTMTLGIDRWWRRVAVKMLRRYSHRRILDVATGTGDLALLLDERLHPDCVVGIDLSEGMLRIAREKVTERNAQERILFEVQDCLSMTFDDNSFDVVTVAYGVRNFEHLEDGFREMYRVLSPGGALCVIELSTPERFPFRQLYKFYTYTFIPFVGRLVSKDRRAYSYLPRSVAAVPQGEDMLAIFRRAGFGHCYCRRLTFGACTIYIGEK
;
A
#
# COMPACT_ATOMS: atom_id res chain seq x y z
N SER A 1 22.68 -14.32 -19.50
CA SER A 1 23.20 -13.57 -20.64
C SER A 1 22.46 -12.23 -20.70
N ALA A 2 23.17 -11.15 -21.02
CA ALA A 2 22.65 -9.78 -21.04
C ALA A 2 21.32 -9.61 -21.82
N ALA A 3 21.06 -10.43 -22.83
CA ALA A 3 19.79 -10.45 -23.56
C ALA A 3 18.60 -10.99 -22.72
N SER A 4 18.84 -11.93 -21.81
CA SER A 4 17.84 -12.46 -20.86
C SER A 4 17.46 -11.41 -19.79
N ASP A 5 18.41 -10.57 -19.38
CA ASP A 5 18.20 -9.53 -18.39
C ASP A 5 17.50 -8.29 -18.97
N VAL A 6 17.72 -7.99 -20.25
CA VAL A 6 17.00 -6.96 -20.99
C VAL A 6 15.54 -7.38 -21.25
N TYR A 7 15.29 -8.66 -21.54
CA TYR A 7 13.93 -9.18 -21.72
C TYR A 7 13.15 -9.27 -20.41
N LYS A 8 13.81 -9.44 -19.26
CA LYS A 8 13.19 -9.40 -17.93
C LYS A 8 12.78 -7.99 -17.49
N ARG A 9 13.38 -6.94 -18.03
CA ARG A 9 13.03 -5.53 -17.72
C ARG A 9 11.81 -4.99 -18.48
N GLN A 10 11.17 -5.78 -19.34
CA GLN A 10 10.10 -5.31 -20.24
C GLN A 10 8.69 -5.79 -19.86
N MET A 11 8.43 -6.09 -18.61
CA MET A 11 7.03 -6.18 -18.13
C MET A 11 6.70 -4.93 -17.33
N ASP A 12 6.69 -3.78 -17.99
CA ASP A 12 6.19 -2.53 -17.42
C ASP A 12 4.69 -2.68 -17.18
N TYR A 13 4.32 -2.79 -15.92
CA TYR A 13 2.91 -2.75 -15.55
C TYR A 13 2.37 -1.35 -15.81
N LYS A 14 1.13 -1.25 -16.33
CA LYS A 14 0.51 0.05 -16.60
C LYS A 14 0.57 1.01 -15.42
N ALA A 15 0.51 0.49 -14.19
CA ALA A 15 0.62 1.28 -12.98
C ALA A 15 1.96 1.99 -12.85
N GLU A 16 3.07 1.37 -13.29
CA GLU A 16 4.42 1.93 -13.22
C GLU A 16 4.56 3.20 -14.06
N GLY A 17 3.91 3.23 -15.24
CA GLY A 17 3.87 4.40 -16.12
C GLY A 17 2.91 5.51 -15.70
N ILE A 18 2.06 5.31 -14.67
CA ILE A 18 1.15 6.37 -14.20
C ILE A 18 1.86 7.27 -13.19
N LYS A 19 2.12 8.51 -13.57
CA LYS A 19 2.78 9.52 -12.75
C LYS A 19 1.80 10.59 -12.25
N PRO A 20 2.05 11.21 -11.06
CA PRO A 20 1.19 12.28 -10.51
C PRO A 20 1.16 13.57 -11.33
N TYR A 21 2.33 14.04 -11.78
CA TYR A 21 2.49 15.42 -12.26
C TYR A 21 2.94 15.54 -13.73
N ASP A 22 4.06 14.93 -14.11
CA ASP A 22 4.69 15.05 -15.43
C ASP A 22 5.34 13.73 -15.88
N GLU A 23 5.83 13.69 -17.13
CA GLU A 23 6.49 12.51 -17.69
C GLU A 23 8.03 12.56 -17.54
N GLU A 24 8.60 13.71 -17.16
CA GLU A 24 10.06 13.93 -17.18
C GLU A 24 10.72 13.41 -15.90
N THR A 25 10.11 13.70 -14.74
CA THR A 25 10.62 13.28 -13.42
C THR A 25 10.26 11.81 -13.15
N ASP A 26 11.11 11.08 -12.41
CA ASP A 26 10.83 9.71 -11.98
C ASP A 26 9.56 9.66 -11.10
N LYS A 27 8.91 8.48 -11.09
CA LYS A 27 7.66 8.30 -10.37
C LYS A 27 7.86 8.39 -8.86
N THR A 28 8.95 7.82 -8.35
CA THR A 28 9.26 7.78 -6.91
C THR A 28 9.34 9.19 -6.32
N THR A 29 10.07 10.09 -6.98
CA THR A 29 10.18 11.51 -6.57
C THR A 29 8.82 12.21 -6.59
N GLN A 30 8.05 12.08 -7.67
CA GLN A 30 6.74 12.72 -7.78
C GLN A 30 5.74 12.19 -6.75
N VAL A 31 5.75 10.89 -6.46
CA VAL A 31 4.90 10.26 -5.44
C VAL A 31 5.27 10.80 -4.05
N ARG A 32 6.56 10.90 -3.72
CA ARG A 32 7.02 11.48 -2.45
C ARG A 32 6.53 12.92 -2.29
N GLU A 33 6.77 13.77 -3.29
CA GLU A 33 6.35 15.18 -3.27
C GLU A 33 4.83 15.33 -3.13
N MET A 34 4.07 14.51 -3.86
CA MET A 34 2.62 14.49 -3.76
C MET A 34 2.16 14.15 -2.34
N PHE A 35 2.69 13.09 -1.74
CA PHE A 35 2.31 12.69 -0.38
C PHE A 35 2.77 13.69 0.67
N ASP A 36 3.95 14.29 0.54
CA ASP A 36 4.37 15.39 1.42
C ASP A 36 3.40 16.57 1.37
N SER A 37 2.92 16.93 0.17
CA SER A 37 1.99 18.05 -0.02
C SER A 37 0.60 17.82 0.57
N ILE A 38 0.09 16.59 0.50
CA ILE A 38 -1.26 16.25 0.98
C ILE A 38 -1.29 15.71 2.41
N ALA A 39 -0.14 15.43 3.02
CA ALA A 39 -0.03 14.81 4.34
C ALA A 39 -0.96 15.43 5.41
N PRO A 40 -1.07 16.76 5.56
CA PRO A 40 -1.92 17.36 6.60
C PRO A 40 -3.42 17.06 6.44
N ALA A 41 -3.89 16.80 5.22
CA ALA A 41 -5.30 16.53 4.91
C ALA A 41 -5.59 15.05 4.64
N TYR A 42 -4.56 14.22 4.57
CA TYR A 42 -4.62 12.84 4.06
C TYR A 42 -5.65 11.96 4.77
N ASP A 43 -5.63 11.92 6.10
CA ASP A 43 -6.55 11.09 6.88
C ASP A 43 -8.00 11.51 6.73
N THR A 44 -8.26 12.83 6.77
CA THR A 44 -9.59 13.39 6.59
C THR A 44 -10.13 13.06 5.20
N MET A 45 -9.26 13.18 4.19
CA MET A 45 -9.61 12.86 2.81
C MET A 45 -9.94 11.38 2.62
N ASN A 46 -9.07 10.49 3.11
CA ASN A 46 -9.31 9.04 3.01
C ASN A 46 -10.61 8.65 3.70
N ARG A 47 -10.86 9.17 4.90
CA ARG A 47 -12.12 8.93 5.63
C ARG A 47 -13.34 9.42 4.89
N THR A 48 -13.25 10.60 4.28
CA THR A 48 -14.35 11.17 3.49
C THR A 48 -14.58 10.37 2.21
N MET A 49 -13.51 10.05 1.47
CA MET A 49 -13.61 9.29 0.23
C MET A 49 -14.01 7.82 0.43
N THR A 50 -13.71 7.22 1.55
CA THR A 50 -14.10 5.83 1.83
C THR A 50 -15.35 5.74 2.71
N LEU A 51 -15.92 6.87 3.13
CA LEU A 51 -16.98 6.94 4.15
C LEU A 51 -16.58 6.16 5.42
N GLY A 52 -15.28 6.10 5.73
CA GLY A 52 -14.71 5.40 6.89
C GLY A 52 -14.65 3.88 6.79
N ILE A 53 -15.06 3.28 5.65
CA ILE A 53 -15.06 1.81 5.46
C ILE A 53 -13.63 1.24 5.36
N ASP A 54 -12.63 2.06 5.02
CA ASP A 54 -11.22 1.70 5.03
C ASP A 54 -10.73 1.13 6.37
N ARG A 55 -11.28 1.62 7.48
CA ARG A 55 -11.00 1.09 8.83
C ARG A 55 -11.46 -0.35 8.99
N TRP A 56 -12.61 -0.69 8.40
CA TRP A 56 -13.10 -2.06 8.42
C TRP A 56 -12.24 -2.96 7.54
N TRP A 57 -11.79 -2.50 6.36
CA TRP A 57 -10.90 -3.25 5.50
C TRP A 57 -9.59 -3.59 6.20
N ARG A 58 -8.95 -2.61 6.87
CA ARG A 58 -7.73 -2.84 7.67
C ARG A 58 -7.97 -3.85 8.80
N ARG A 59 -9.10 -3.76 9.52
CA ARG A 59 -9.44 -4.74 10.58
C ARG A 59 -9.60 -6.15 10.03
N VAL A 60 -10.18 -6.32 8.85
CA VAL A 60 -10.30 -7.63 8.19
C VAL A 60 -8.91 -8.17 7.85
N ALA A 61 -8.02 -7.35 7.28
CA ALA A 61 -6.66 -7.74 6.96
C ALA A 61 -5.87 -8.16 8.21
N VAL A 62 -5.89 -7.36 9.26
CA VAL A 62 -5.23 -7.68 10.54
C VAL A 62 -5.79 -8.98 11.15
N LYS A 63 -7.11 -9.22 11.04
CA LYS A 63 -7.69 -10.50 11.47
C LYS A 63 -7.16 -11.69 10.68
N MET A 64 -6.89 -11.54 9.37
CA MET A 64 -6.32 -12.60 8.55
C MET A 64 -4.87 -12.92 8.95
N LEU A 65 -4.13 -11.95 9.48
CA LEU A 65 -2.74 -12.11 9.92
C LEU A 65 -2.58 -12.85 11.25
N ARG A 66 -3.62 -13.00 12.06
CA ARG A 66 -3.56 -13.66 13.38
C ARG A 66 -3.07 -15.11 13.36
N ARG A 67 -3.12 -15.78 12.22
CA ARG A 67 -2.70 -17.17 12.07
C ARG A 67 -1.19 -17.33 11.83
N TYR A 68 -0.48 -16.23 11.54
CA TYR A 68 0.97 -16.21 11.33
C TYR A 68 1.70 -15.79 12.61
N SER A 69 2.99 -16.14 12.73
CA SER A 69 3.86 -15.44 13.67
C SER A 69 3.83 -13.95 13.34
N HIS A 70 3.82 -13.09 14.33
CA HIS A 70 3.72 -11.64 14.15
C HIS A 70 4.49 -10.85 15.23
N ARG A 71 5.62 -11.39 15.65
CA ARG A 71 6.47 -10.72 16.65
C ARG A 71 7.13 -9.47 16.11
N ARG A 72 7.62 -9.53 14.86
CA ARG A 72 8.22 -8.39 14.16
C ARG A 72 7.45 -8.12 12.88
N ILE A 73 6.86 -6.95 12.76
CA ILE A 73 6.03 -6.55 11.63
C ILE A 73 6.68 -5.37 10.92
N LEU A 74 6.74 -5.44 9.58
CA LEU A 74 7.10 -4.32 8.72
C LEU A 74 5.84 -3.80 8.02
N ASP A 75 5.57 -2.50 8.15
CA ASP A 75 4.49 -1.82 7.43
C ASP A 75 5.09 -0.90 6.35
N VAL A 76 5.04 -1.34 5.10
CA VAL A 76 5.63 -0.67 3.94
C VAL A 76 4.65 0.35 3.37
N ALA A 77 5.15 1.53 3.00
CA ALA A 77 4.32 2.68 2.63
C ALA A 77 3.29 2.98 3.72
N THR A 78 3.79 3.07 4.97
CA THR A 78 2.96 3.17 6.18
C THR A 78 2.13 4.46 6.25
N GLY A 79 2.52 5.49 5.49
CA GLY A 79 1.85 6.78 5.45
C GLY A 79 1.78 7.42 6.84
N THR A 80 0.58 7.78 7.25
CA THR A 80 0.31 8.37 8.58
C THR A 80 0.22 7.35 9.72
N GLY A 81 0.64 6.09 9.50
CA GLY A 81 0.77 5.06 10.53
C GLY A 81 -0.52 4.40 10.99
N ASP A 82 -1.66 4.62 10.32
CA ASP A 82 -2.95 4.07 10.74
C ASP A 82 -2.98 2.53 10.79
N LEU A 83 -2.29 1.85 9.85
CA LEU A 83 -2.20 0.39 9.87
C LEU A 83 -1.20 -0.08 10.93
N ALA A 84 -0.03 0.55 11.05
CA ALA A 84 0.97 0.24 12.07
C ALA A 84 0.38 0.29 13.49
N LEU A 85 -0.39 1.34 13.81
CA LEU A 85 -1.12 1.47 15.07
C LEU A 85 -2.16 0.37 15.29
N LEU A 86 -2.88 -0.03 14.24
CA LEU A 86 -3.87 -1.10 14.32
C LEU A 86 -3.23 -2.48 14.51
N LEU A 87 -2.05 -2.70 13.89
CA LEU A 87 -1.26 -3.93 14.05
C LEU A 87 -0.79 -4.06 15.50
N ASP A 88 -0.22 -2.98 16.07
CA ASP A 88 0.18 -2.95 17.49
C ASP A 88 -1.00 -3.25 18.42
N GLU A 89 -2.13 -2.54 18.22
CA GLU A 89 -3.35 -2.70 19.05
C GLU A 89 -3.94 -4.11 18.99
N ARG A 90 -3.88 -4.79 17.86
CA ARG A 90 -4.65 -6.01 17.63
C ARG A 90 -3.84 -7.30 17.65
N LEU A 91 -2.56 -7.23 17.35
CA LEU A 91 -1.67 -8.38 17.29
C LEU A 91 -0.66 -8.41 18.45
N HIS A 92 -0.42 -7.26 19.10
CA HIS A 92 0.53 -7.12 20.20
C HIS A 92 1.93 -7.65 19.84
N PRO A 93 2.55 -7.20 18.74
CA PRO A 93 3.89 -7.62 18.35
C PRO A 93 4.95 -7.10 19.33
N ASP A 94 6.14 -7.67 19.25
CA ASP A 94 7.31 -7.14 19.97
C ASP A 94 7.72 -5.77 19.37
N CYS A 95 7.60 -5.63 18.03
CA CYS A 95 7.94 -4.40 17.32
C CYS A 95 7.19 -4.29 16.00
N VAL A 96 6.74 -3.07 15.67
CA VAL A 96 6.28 -2.66 14.32
C VAL A 96 7.25 -1.64 13.78
N VAL A 97 7.78 -1.86 12.58
CA VAL A 97 8.57 -0.88 11.85
C VAL A 97 7.73 -0.40 10.67
N GLY A 98 7.47 0.89 10.58
CA GLY A 98 6.80 1.51 9.43
C GLY A 98 7.82 2.24 8.55
N ILE A 99 7.80 2.01 7.25
CA ILE A 99 8.64 2.75 6.30
C ILE A 99 7.79 3.52 5.30
N ASP A 100 8.25 4.71 4.93
CA ASP A 100 7.64 5.52 3.86
C ASP A 100 8.70 6.43 3.23
N LEU A 101 8.47 6.88 2.01
CA LEU A 101 9.31 7.87 1.33
C LEU A 101 9.04 9.29 1.82
N SER A 102 7.83 9.57 2.29
CA SER A 102 7.35 10.89 2.70
C SER A 102 7.64 11.14 4.18
N GLU A 103 8.60 12.00 4.47
CA GLU A 103 8.85 12.47 5.85
C GLU A 103 7.64 13.26 6.40
N GLY A 104 6.88 13.95 5.54
CA GLY A 104 5.65 14.64 5.93
C GLY A 104 4.61 13.68 6.49
N MET A 105 4.45 12.49 5.88
CA MET A 105 3.58 11.42 6.39
C MET A 105 4.11 10.84 7.70
N LEU A 106 5.39 10.51 7.77
CA LEU A 106 6.01 9.90 8.95
C LEU A 106 5.98 10.82 10.17
N ARG A 107 6.07 12.13 9.98
CA ARG A 107 5.89 13.09 11.06
C ARG A 107 4.52 12.94 11.73
N ILE A 108 3.45 12.87 10.94
CA ILE A 108 2.09 12.66 11.45
C ILE A 108 1.97 11.28 12.12
N ALA A 109 2.61 10.26 11.57
CA ALA A 109 2.63 8.93 12.16
C ALA A 109 3.29 8.94 13.55
N ARG A 110 4.44 9.63 13.70
CA ARG A 110 5.13 9.77 14.98
C ARG A 110 4.30 10.56 16.02
N GLU A 111 3.60 11.60 15.60
CA GLU A 111 2.67 12.35 16.46
C GLU A 111 1.57 11.44 17.01
N LYS A 112 0.91 10.65 16.14
CA LYS A 112 -0.14 9.69 16.54
C LYS A 112 0.36 8.59 17.49
N VAL A 113 1.57 8.08 17.25
CA VAL A 113 2.19 7.06 18.10
C VAL A 113 2.51 7.64 19.48
N THR A 114 2.98 8.89 19.54
CA THR A 114 3.22 9.62 20.79
C THR A 114 1.93 9.82 21.59
N GLU A 115 0.86 10.25 20.94
CA GLU A 115 -0.47 10.40 21.57
C GLU A 115 -1.01 9.09 22.19
N ARG A 116 -0.57 7.94 21.66
CA ARG A 116 -1.00 6.60 22.13
C ARG A 116 0.01 5.90 23.05
N ASN A 117 1.12 6.56 23.40
CA ASN A 117 2.20 5.99 24.21
C ASN A 117 2.74 4.66 23.65
N ALA A 118 2.93 4.59 22.32
CA ALA A 118 3.38 3.39 21.61
C ALA A 118 4.79 3.50 21.01
N GLN A 119 5.57 4.55 21.36
CA GLN A 119 6.89 4.87 20.77
C GLN A 119 7.95 3.79 21.01
N GLU A 120 7.81 2.99 22.07
CA GLU A 120 8.72 1.89 22.36
C GLU A 120 8.50 0.66 21.46
N ARG A 121 7.31 0.55 20.85
CA ARG A 121 6.92 -0.61 20.03
C ARG A 121 6.78 -0.30 18.56
N ILE A 122 6.53 0.97 18.19
CA ILE A 122 6.34 1.38 16.79
C ILE A 122 7.42 2.39 16.41
N LEU A 123 8.23 2.03 15.42
CA LEU A 123 9.31 2.85 14.87
C LEU A 123 8.98 3.26 13.43
N PHE A 124 9.43 4.45 13.02
CA PHE A 124 9.24 4.92 11.66
C PHE A 124 10.55 5.38 11.02
N GLU A 125 10.83 4.92 9.80
CA GLU A 125 12.04 5.20 9.05
C GLU A 125 11.71 5.67 7.63
N VAL A 126 12.47 6.65 7.13
CA VAL A 126 12.40 7.02 5.71
C VAL A 126 13.21 6.01 4.93
N GLN A 127 12.53 5.17 4.16
CA GLN A 127 13.17 4.17 3.30
C GLN A 127 12.38 3.97 2.01
N ASP A 128 13.11 3.61 0.94
CA ASP A 128 12.51 3.12 -0.30
C ASP A 128 12.26 1.62 -0.19
N CYS A 129 11.02 1.21 -0.47
CA CYS A 129 10.63 -0.19 -0.47
C CYS A 129 11.29 -1.02 -1.59
N LEU A 130 11.94 -0.37 -2.57
CA LEU A 130 12.68 -1.05 -3.62
C LEU A 130 14.11 -1.42 -3.19
N SER A 131 14.62 -0.85 -2.08
CA SER A 131 15.98 -1.09 -1.58
C SER A 131 16.06 -0.86 -0.08
N MET A 132 15.43 -1.77 0.69
CA MET A 132 15.36 -1.68 2.14
C MET A 132 16.69 -2.08 2.79
N THR A 133 17.08 -1.37 3.86
CA THR A 133 18.33 -1.63 4.59
C THR A 133 18.25 -2.78 5.60
N PHE A 134 17.11 -3.43 5.71
CA PHE A 134 16.91 -4.56 6.63
C PHE A 134 17.57 -5.84 6.13
N ASP A 135 18.00 -6.67 7.07
CA ASP A 135 18.54 -7.99 6.78
C ASP A 135 17.47 -8.94 6.21
N ASP A 136 17.92 -9.97 5.49
CA ASP A 136 17.07 -11.04 5.02
C ASP A 136 16.39 -11.73 6.20
N ASN A 137 15.12 -12.13 6.00
CA ASN A 137 14.35 -12.89 7.00
C ASN A 137 14.21 -12.21 8.36
N SER A 138 14.08 -10.89 8.40
CA SER A 138 14.03 -10.09 9.62
C SER A 138 12.63 -9.79 10.15
N PHE A 139 11.57 -10.09 9.38
CA PHE A 139 10.18 -9.84 9.76
C PHE A 139 9.30 -11.07 9.59
N ASP A 140 8.37 -11.28 10.51
CA ASP A 140 7.37 -12.37 10.43
C ASP A 140 6.20 -12.01 9.52
N VAL A 141 5.86 -10.72 9.46
CA VAL A 141 4.78 -10.17 8.65
C VAL A 141 5.26 -8.90 7.96
N VAL A 142 4.92 -8.77 6.67
CA VAL A 142 5.03 -7.52 5.92
C VAL A 142 3.64 -7.08 5.49
N THR A 143 3.32 -5.81 5.69
CA THR A 143 2.03 -5.22 5.29
C THR A 143 2.24 -4.04 4.34
N VAL A 144 1.28 -3.84 3.42
CA VAL A 144 1.16 -2.64 2.59
C VAL A 144 -0.30 -2.27 2.47
N ALA A 145 -0.68 -1.06 2.84
CA ALA A 145 -2.05 -0.58 2.65
C ALA A 145 -2.09 0.61 1.67
N TYR A 146 -2.71 0.39 0.51
CA TYR A 146 -2.93 1.42 -0.52
C TYR A 146 -1.64 2.03 -1.10
N GLY A 147 -0.52 1.30 -0.99
CA GLY A 147 0.80 1.74 -1.40
C GLY A 147 1.26 1.18 -2.75
N VAL A 148 0.94 -0.08 -3.07
CA VAL A 148 1.55 -0.80 -4.20
C VAL A 148 1.29 -0.18 -5.57
N ARG A 149 0.16 0.51 -5.78
CA ARG A 149 -0.13 1.24 -7.02
C ARG A 149 0.84 2.40 -7.29
N ASN A 150 1.57 2.84 -6.27
CA ASN A 150 2.52 3.95 -6.33
C ASN A 150 3.95 3.48 -6.60
N PHE A 151 4.24 2.18 -6.53
CA PHE A 151 5.59 1.67 -6.77
C PHE A 151 6.03 1.94 -8.21
N GLU A 152 7.28 2.34 -8.37
CA GLU A 152 7.89 2.55 -9.68
C GLU A 152 8.24 1.22 -10.35
N HIS A 153 8.68 0.22 -9.56
CA HIS A 153 8.97 -1.14 -9.99
C HIS A 153 8.25 -2.13 -9.07
N LEU A 154 7.05 -2.55 -9.50
CA LEU A 154 6.12 -3.31 -8.67
C LEU A 154 6.67 -4.68 -8.26
N GLU A 155 7.25 -5.41 -9.21
CA GLU A 155 7.79 -6.75 -8.95
C GLU A 155 9.06 -6.71 -8.09
N ASP A 156 9.91 -5.70 -8.27
CA ASP A 156 11.11 -5.53 -7.45
C ASP A 156 10.75 -5.17 -5.99
N GLY A 157 9.73 -4.35 -5.79
CA GLY A 157 9.20 -4.09 -4.46
C GLY A 157 8.71 -5.36 -3.77
N PHE A 158 8.00 -6.25 -4.48
CA PHE A 158 7.58 -7.53 -3.91
C PHE A 158 8.74 -8.50 -3.65
N ARG A 159 9.77 -8.51 -4.50
CA ARG A 159 11.00 -9.31 -4.25
C ARG A 159 11.72 -8.83 -2.99
N GLU A 160 11.79 -7.53 -2.80
CA GLU A 160 12.41 -6.94 -1.62
C GLU A 160 11.62 -7.26 -0.34
N MET A 161 10.27 -7.21 -0.39
CA MET A 161 9.42 -7.65 0.70
C MET A 161 9.58 -9.17 0.98
N TYR A 162 9.71 -9.98 -0.08
CA TYR A 162 10.00 -11.40 0.07
C TYR A 162 11.37 -11.64 0.74
N ARG A 163 12.39 -10.86 0.38
CA ARG A 163 13.73 -10.98 0.95
C ARG A 163 13.70 -10.78 2.48
N VAL A 164 13.08 -9.69 2.93
CA VAL A 164 13.06 -9.35 4.37
C VAL A 164 12.08 -10.20 5.18
N LEU A 165 11.14 -10.89 4.55
CA LEU A 165 10.18 -11.76 5.21
C LEU A 165 10.83 -13.07 5.62
N SER A 166 10.57 -13.55 6.84
CA SER A 166 11.06 -14.82 7.38
C SER A 166 10.36 -16.02 6.73
N PRO A 167 10.99 -17.20 6.65
CA PRO A 167 10.30 -18.43 6.24
C PRO A 167 9.08 -18.72 7.12
N GLY A 168 7.94 -19.03 6.48
CA GLY A 168 6.65 -19.19 7.16
C GLY A 168 5.94 -17.87 7.48
N GLY A 169 6.53 -16.72 7.13
CA GLY A 169 5.93 -15.41 7.25
C GLY A 169 4.95 -15.08 6.13
N ALA A 170 4.24 -13.97 6.26
CA ALA A 170 3.21 -13.55 5.31
C ALA A 170 3.32 -12.09 4.89
N LEU A 171 3.21 -11.85 3.58
CA LEU A 171 2.91 -10.54 3.01
C LEU A 171 1.39 -10.34 2.98
N CYS A 172 0.91 -9.19 3.44
CA CYS A 172 -0.49 -8.77 3.34
C CYS A 172 -0.59 -7.41 2.64
N VAL A 173 -1.18 -7.39 1.45
CA VAL A 173 -1.45 -6.16 0.70
C VAL A 173 -2.94 -5.85 0.74
N ILE A 174 -3.28 -4.63 1.12
CA ILE A 174 -4.64 -4.06 1.04
C ILE A 174 -4.61 -3.03 -0.09
N GLU A 175 -5.38 -3.23 -1.16
CA GLU A 175 -5.38 -2.25 -2.25
C GLU A 175 -6.79 -2.00 -2.78
N LEU A 176 -7.01 -0.77 -3.25
CA LEU A 176 -8.23 -0.41 -3.94
C LEU A 176 -8.35 -1.19 -5.25
N SER A 177 -9.53 -1.61 -5.55
CA SER A 177 -9.83 -2.38 -6.77
C SER A 177 -11.14 -1.93 -7.41
N THR A 178 -11.38 -2.36 -8.63
CA THR A 178 -12.56 -1.98 -9.40
C THR A 178 -13.58 -3.11 -9.38
N PRO A 179 -14.82 -2.88 -8.90
CA PRO A 179 -15.89 -3.85 -9.00
C PRO A 179 -16.14 -4.28 -10.45
N GLU A 180 -16.27 -5.60 -10.68
CA GLU A 180 -16.46 -6.15 -12.03
C GLU A 180 -17.94 -6.34 -12.37
N ARG A 181 -18.80 -6.57 -11.35
CA ARG A 181 -20.19 -6.99 -11.54
C ARG A 181 -21.16 -5.82 -11.57
N PHE A 182 -22.20 -5.91 -12.41
CA PHE A 182 -23.38 -5.04 -12.37
C PHE A 182 -24.16 -5.27 -11.06
N PRO A 183 -24.75 -4.25 -10.43
CA PRO A 183 -24.68 -2.79 -10.72
C PRO A 183 -23.48 -2.09 -10.09
N PHE A 184 -22.67 -2.78 -9.26
CA PHE A 184 -21.61 -2.18 -8.45
C PHE A 184 -20.52 -1.52 -9.29
N ARG A 185 -20.22 -2.06 -10.50
CA ARG A 185 -19.27 -1.45 -11.42
C ARG A 185 -19.72 -0.05 -11.87
N GLN A 186 -21.00 0.12 -12.18
CA GLN A 186 -21.55 1.42 -12.63
C GLN A 186 -21.59 2.42 -11.48
N LEU A 187 -22.05 1.98 -10.30
CA LEU A 187 -22.08 2.81 -9.10
C LEU A 187 -20.67 3.27 -8.70
N TYR A 188 -19.69 2.37 -8.75
CA TYR A 188 -18.30 2.70 -8.47
C TYR A 188 -17.71 3.68 -9.48
N LYS A 189 -17.97 3.49 -10.78
CA LYS A 189 -17.55 4.45 -11.81
C LYS A 189 -18.16 5.84 -11.58
N PHE A 190 -19.47 5.93 -11.33
CA PHE A 190 -20.11 7.19 -11.01
C PHE A 190 -19.48 7.86 -9.79
N TYR A 191 -19.29 7.07 -8.70
CA TYR A 191 -18.64 7.55 -7.50
C TYR A 191 -17.23 8.06 -7.76
N THR A 192 -16.40 7.28 -8.45
CA THR A 192 -14.98 7.58 -8.70
C THR A 192 -14.78 8.78 -9.62
N TYR A 193 -15.59 8.91 -10.68
CA TYR A 193 -15.44 9.98 -11.68
C TYR A 193 -16.25 11.23 -11.39
N THR A 194 -17.23 11.19 -10.49
CA THR A 194 -18.08 12.34 -10.15
C THR A 194 -17.85 12.81 -8.72
N PHE A 195 -18.00 11.91 -7.74
CA PHE A 195 -17.94 12.27 -6.32
C PHE A 195 -16.51 12.57 -5.85
N ILE A 196 -15.53 11.72 -6.15
CA ILE A 196 -14.13 11.92 -5.71
C ILE A 196 -13.56 13.24 -6.23
N PRO A 197 -13.66 13.61 -7.53
CA PRO A 197 -13.18 14.91 -7.99
C PRO A 197 -13.93 16.09 -7.39
N PHE A 198 -15.23 15.96 -7.10
CA PHE A 198 -16.01 17.00 -6.43
C PHE A 198 -15.50 17.24 -5.00
N VAL A 199 -15.34 16.19 -4.20
CA VAL A 199 -14.78 16.28 -2.84
C VAL A 199 -13.35 16.80 -2.87
N GLY A 200 -12.52 16.30 -3.79
CA GLY A 200 -11.15 16.76 -3.97
C GLY A 200 -11.02 18.25 -4.20
N ARG A 201 -11.97 18.86 -4.97
CA ARG A 201 -12.00 20.31 -5.20
C ARG A 201 -12.34 21.12 -3.93
N LEU A 202 -13.11 20.55 -3.02
CA LEU A 202 -13.56 21.24 -1.81
C LEU A 202 -12.54 21.15 -0.66
N VAL A 203 -11.77 20.07 -0.58
CA VAL A 203 -10.96 19.75 0.61
C VAL A 203 -9.47 19.97 0.37
N SER A 204 -8.97 19.89 -0.86
CA SER A 204 -7.54 19.98 -1.15
C SER A 204 -7.15 21.07 -2.12
N LYS A 205 -5.96 21.63 -1.87
CA LYS A 205 -5.30 22.57 -2.78
C LYS A 205 -4.65 21.87 -3.99
N ASP A 206 -4.30 20.57 -3.87
CA ASP A 206 -3.67 19.79 -4.94
C ASP A 206 -4.71 18.99 -5.75
N ARG A 207 -5.18 19.60 -6.85
CA ARG A 207 -6.13 18.94 -7.77
C ARG A 207 -5.53 17.75 -8.53
N ARG A 208 -4.21 17.71 -8.73
CA ARG A 208 -3.52 16.67 -9.51
C ARG A 208 -3.48 15.36 -8.75
N ALA A 209 -3.23 15.37 -7.44
CA ALA A 209 -3.26 14.18 -6.59
C ALA A 209 -4.61 13.42 -6.69
N TYR A 210 -5.73 14.14 -6.83
CA TYR A 210 -7.07 13.51 -6.95
C TYR A 210 -7.38 12.98 -8.34
N SER A 211 -6.77 13.52 -9.39
CA SER A 211 -6.85 12.93 -10.74
C SER A 211 -5.96 11.69 -10.87
N TYR A 212 -4.88 11.62 -10.11
CA TYR A 212 -3.97 10.50 -10.06
C TYR A 212 -4.62 9.25 -9.45
N LEU A 213 -5.39 9.39 -8.35
CA LEU A 213 -5.99 8.27 -7.62
C LEU A 213 -6.82 7.33 -8.53
N PRO A 214 -7.86 7.78 -9.26
CA PRO A 214 -8.63 6.85 -10.10
C PRO A 214 -7.79 6.24 -11.24
N ARG A 215 -6.82 6.96 -11.78
CA ARG A 215 -5.92 6.46 -12.83
C ARG A 215 -5.03 5.33 -12.30
N SER A 216 -4.38 5.53 -11.16
CA SER A 216 -3.49 4.54 -10.55
C SER A 216 -4.26 3.30 -10.08
N VAL A 217 -5.47 3.45 -9.51
CA VAL A 217 -6.33 2.31 -9.13
C VAL A 217 -6.77 1.50 -10.35
N ALA A 218 -7.08 2.15 -11.47
CA ALA A 218 -7.48 1.45 -12.69
C ALA A 218 -6.30 0.73 -13.38
N ALA A 219 -5.07 1.19 -13.15
CA ALA A 219 -3.87 0.68 -13.80
C ALA A 219 -3.15 -0.41 -13.02
N VAL A 220 -3.30 -0.45 -11.68
CA VAL A 220 -2.64 -1.47 -10.84
C VAL A 220 -3.19 -2.86 -11.16
N PRO A 221 -2.34 -3.90 -11.26
CA PRO A 221 -2.79 -5.28 -11.44
C PRO A 221 -3.76 -5.71 -10.34
N GLN A 222 -4.84 -6.43 -10.70
CA GLN A 222 -5.89 -6.81 -9.76
C GLN A 222 -6.20 -8.31 -9.85
N GLY A 223 -6.70 -8.87 -8.74
CA GLY A 223 -7.09 -10.27 -8.69
C GLY A 223 -5.95 -11.23 -9.02
N GLU A 224 -6.13 -12.09 -10.01
CA GLU A 224 -5.14 -13.10 -10.39
C GLU A 224 -3.86 -12.50 -10.99
N ASP A 225 -3.93 -11.34 -11.66
CA ASP A 225 -2.75 -10.67 -12.19
C ASP A 225 -1.81 -10.23 -11.05
N MET A 226 -2.34 -9.72 -9.94
CA MET A 226 -1.55 -9.38 -8.75
C MET A 226 -0.95 -10.64 -8.11
N LEU A 227 -1.72 -11.71 -7.98
CA LEU A 227 -1.22 -12.99 -7.44
C LEU A 227 -0.13 -13.61 -8.31
N ALA A 228 -0.21 -13.45 -9.63
CA ALA A 228 0.85 -13.89 -10.54
C ALA A 228 2.17 -13.13 -10.30
N ILE A 229 2.11 -11.83 -9.96
CA ILE A 229 3.29 -11.06 -9.58
C ILE A 229 3.88 -11.57 -8.26
N PHE A 230 3.06 -11.85 -7.27
CA PHE A 230 3.51 -12.44 -6.00
C PHE A 230 4.28 -13.73 -6.23
N ARG A 231 3.73 -14.66 -7.05
CA ARG A 231 4.41 -15.93 -7.37
C ARG A 231 5.75 -15.71 -8.07
N ARG A 232 5.85 -14.74 -8.99
CA ARG A 232 7.13 -14.39 -9.65
C ARG A 232 8.14 -13.77 -8.68
N ALA A 233 7.66 -13.05 -7.66
CA ALA A 233 8.52 -12.52 -6.61
C ALA A 233 9.01 -13.60 -5.62
N GLY A 234 8.46 -14.84 -5.68
CA GLY A 234 8.90 -15.97 -4.88
C GLY A 234 7.87 -16.50 -3.87
N PHE A 235 6.73 -15.80 -3.68
CA PHE A 235 5.70 -16.24 -2.73
C PHE A 235 5.03 -17.56 -3.18
N GLY A 236 4.92 -18.52 -2.25
CA GLY A 236 4.34 -19.84 -2.50
C GLY A 236 2.83 -19.83 -2.52
N HIS A 237 2.19 -19.92 -1.36
CA HIS A 237 0.72 -19.92 -1.26
C HIS A 237 0.17 -18.50 -1.34
N CYS A 238 -0.44 -18.17 -2.49
CA CYS A 238 -1.00 -16.84 -2.75
C CYS A 238 -2.51 -16.89 -2.94
N TYR A 239 -3.24 -16.03 -2.24
CA TYR A 239 -4.69 -15.91 -2.40
C TYR A 239 -5.15 -14.46 -2.14
N CYS A 240 -6.37 -14.14 -2.60
CA CYS A 240 -6.95 -12.83 -2.34
C CYS A 240 -8.38 -12.93 -1.82
N ARG A 241 -8.81 -11.87 -1.13
CA ARG A 241 -10.17 -11.69 -0.63
C ARG A 241 -10.70 -10.33 -1.07
N ARG A 242 -11.74 -10.34 -1.91
CA ARG A 242 -12.44 -9.11 -2.32
C ARG A 242 -13.41 -8.67 -1.23
N LEU A 243 -13.42 -7.37 -0.94
CA LEU A 243 -14.30 -6.72 0.01
C LEU A 243 -15.16 -5.67 -0.67
N THR A 244 -16.29 -5.32 -0.08
CA THR A 244 -17.18 -4.26 -0.57
C THR A 244 -17.45 -4.40 -2.08
N PHE A 245 -17.95 -5.58 -2.47
CA PHE A 245 -18.28 -5.93 -3.86
C PHE A 245 -17.12 -5.79 -4.85
N GLY A 246 -15.87 -5.77 -4.36
CA GLY A 246 -14.65 -5.64 -5.16
C GLY A 246 -14.08 -4.22 -5.22
N ALA A 247 -14.52 -3.30 -4.37
CA ALA A 247 -13.91 -1.96 -4.25
C ALA A 247 -12.56 -1.97 -3.50
N CYS A 248 -12.31 -3.02 -2.72
CA CYS A 248 -11.03 -3.28 -2.07
C CYS A 248 -10.71 -4.77 -2.15
N THR A 249 -9.45 -5.10 -2.31
CA THR A 249 -8.96 -6.48 -2.29
C THR A 249 -7.79 -6.61 -1.32
N ILE A 250 -7.84 -7.64 -0.48
CA ILE A 250 -6.72 -8.06 0.37
C ILE A 250 -6.03 -9.22 -0.33
N TYR A 251 -4.72 -9.14 -0.48
CA TYR A 251 -3.87 -10.20 -1.04
C TYR A 251 -2.96 -10.72 0.05
N ILE A 252 -2.78 -12.03 0.09
CA ILE A 252 -1.83 -12.71 0.99
C ILE A 252 -0.88 -13.54 0.14
N GLY A 253 0.41 -13.46 0.45
CA GLY A 253 1.46 -14.33 -0.08
C GLY A 253 2.30 -14.87 1.06
N GLU A 254 2.56 -16.16 1.08
CA GLU A 254 3.35 -16.85 2.12
C GLU A 254 4.77 -17.16 1.61
N LYS A 255 5.78 -16.96 2.46
CA LYS A 255 7.17 -17.34 2.17
C LYS A 255 7.49 -18.74 2.66
#